data_94820eac686cd8d3b760ab93b26898b4
#
_entry.id   94820eac686cd8d3b760ab93b26898b4
#
_cell.length_a   1.000
_cell.length_b   1.000
_cell.length_c   1.000
_cell.angle_alpha   90.00
_cell.angle_beta   90.00
_cell.angle_gamma   90.00
#
_symmetry.space_group_name_H-M   'P 1'
#
loop_
_entity.id
_entity.type
_entity.pdbx_description
1 polymer ?
#
loop_
_entity_poly.entity_id
_entity_poly.type
_entity_poly.pdbx_seq_one_letter_code
_entity_poly.pdbx_strand_id
1 'polypeptide(L)'
;GYHGDNQDAQFLQQQADAIGYPVLIKASAGGGGKGMRIVEQSSDFIDLLDSCRREAITSFGNDQVLVEKYALKPRHIEIQVFGDTHGNYVHLFERDCSVQRRHQKVLEEAPAPGVDTAMREAMGTAAIEAARAVDYVGAGTVEFIVEQREDSMNFYFMEMNTRLQVEHPVSEAITGVDLVEWQLLVAAGQPLPKAQEELAVNGHAIEARICAENPDNDFLPATGTLFTYQKPEHSTFVIDENGTDVRIDDGVRAGDVISPFYDSMIAKLIVHAPTREHALAKL
;
A
#
# COMPACT_ATOMS: atom_id res chain seq x y z
N GLY A 1 -19.40 -4.37 -6.54
CA GLY A 1 -19.88 -4.14 -5.18
C GLY A 1 -21.12 -3.26 -5.12
N TYR A 2 -21.70 -3.13 -3.95
CA TYR A 2 -22.80 -2.21 -3.67
C TYR A 2 -22.33 -1.12 -2.69
N HIS A 3 -22.54 0.15 -3.08
CA HIS A 3 -22.09 1.34 -2.35
C HIS A 3 -23.23 2.38 -2.21
N GLY A 4 -24.48 1.94 -2.33
CA GLY A 4 -25.66 2.83 -2.33
C GLY A 4 -26.22 3.12 -0.93
N ASP A 5 -27.16 4.06 -0.89
CA ASP A 5 -27.79 4.55 0.35
C ASP A 5 -28.81 3.59 0.96
N ASN A 6 -29.31 2.61 0.18
CA ASN A 6 -30.26 1.64 0.71
C ASN A 6 -29.54 0.63 1.61
N GLN A 7 -29.78 0.73 2.90
CA GLN A 7 -29.17 -0.08 3.94
C GLN A 7 -30.14 -1.16 4.51
N ASP A 8 -31.25 -1.43 3.81
CA ASP A 8 -32.15 -2.53 4.20
C ASP A 8 -31.42 -3.88 4.13
N ALA A 9 -31.57 -4.69 5.17
CA ALA A 9 -30.79 -5.92 5.31
C ALA A 9 -31.10 -6.96 4.21
N GLN A 10 -32.36 -7.09 3.82
CA GLN A 10 -32.76 -8.02 2.77
C GLN A 10 -32.31 -7.53 1.39
N PHE A 11 -32.37 -6.21 1.17
CA PHE A 11 -31.85 -5.60 -0.05
C PHE A 11 -30.33 -5.80 -0.18
N LEU A 12 -29.56 -5.58 0.89
CA LEU A 12 -28.13 -5.82 0.89
C LEU A 12 -27.78 -7.29 0.63
N GLN A 13 -28.56 -8.22 1.18
CA GLN A 13 -28.41 -9.65 0.90
C GLN A 13 -28.65 -9.96 -0.58
N GLN A 14 -29.70 -9.38 -1.19
CA GLN A 14 -29.95 -9.54 -2.63
C GLN A 14 -28.80 -8.98 -3.49
N GLN A 15 -28.19 -7.86 -3.06
CA GLN A 15 -26.99 -7.35 -3.73
C GLN A 15 -25.80 -8.30 -3.59
N ALA A 16 -25.59 -8.89 -2.41
CA ALA A 16 -24.57 -9.90 -2.19
C ALA A 16 -24.79 -11.14 -3.05
N ASP A 17 -26.03 -11.62 -3.15
CA ASP A 17 -26.41 -12.75 -4.01
C ASP A 17 -26.12 -12.46 -5.50
N ALA A 18 -26.37 -11.24 -5.95
CA ALA A 18 -26.07 -10.79 -7.32
C ALA A 18 -24.55 -10.66 -7.59
N ILE A 19 -23.78 -10.21 -6.58
CA ILE A 19 -22.30 -10.13 -6.66
C ILE A 19 -21.69 -11.54 -6.70
N GLY A 20 -22.31 -12.49 -6.01
CA GLY A 20 -21.82 -13.86 -5.86
C GLY A 20 -20.78 -13.99 -4.74
N TYR A 21 -20.97 -15.03 -3.91
CA TYR A 21 -20.11 -15.29 -2.75
C TYR A 21 -18.72 -15.85 -3.15
N PRO A 22 -17.70 -15.68 -2.29
CA PRO A 22 -17.74 -14.92 -1.05
C PRO A 22 -17.82 -13.41 -1.28
N VAL A 23 -18.45 -12.70 -0.35
CA VAL A 23 -18.51 -11.23 -0.32
C VAL A 23 -17.93 -10.70 0.98
N LEU A 24 -17.52 -9.44 0.97
CA LEU A 24 -17.07 -8.69 2.13
C LEU A 24 -18.10 -7.63 2.49
N ILE A 25 -18.60 -7.67 3.72
CA ILE A 25 -19.35 -6.56 4.32
C ILE A 25 -18.32 -5.68 5.02
N LYS A 26 -18.33 -4.37 4.74
CA LYS A 26 -17.36 -3.42 5.27
C LYS A 26 -18.06 -2.15 5.75
N ALA A 27 -17.73 -1.65 6.94
CA ALA A 27 -18.23 -0.37 7.44
C ALA A 27 -17.83 0.77 6.49
N SER A 28 -18.77 1.62 6.07
CA SER A 28 -18.50 2.73 5.13
C SER A 28 -17.59 3.81 5.73
N ALA A 29 -17.66 4.03 7.04
CA ALA A 29 -16.82 4.96 7.78
C ALA A 29 -15.59 4.26 8.39
N GLY A 30 -15.34 3.00 8.04
CA GLY A 30 -14.32 2.15 8.65
C GLY A 30 -12.93 2.33 8.06
N GLY A 31 -11.94 1.83 8.80
CA GLY A 31 -10.54 1.77 8.39
C GLY A 31 -9.75 0.80 9.27
N GLY A 32 -8.53 0.43 8.82
CA GLY A 32 -7.63 -0.44 9.60
C GLY A 32 -8.16 -1.85 9.86
N GLY A 33 -9.02 -2.39 8.98
CA GLY A 33 -9.56 -3.75 9.08
C GLY A 33 -10.69 -3.95 10.11
N LYS A 34 -11.15 -2.89 10.77
CA LYS A 34 -12.29 -2.94 11.71
C LYS A 34 -13.62 -2.80 10.97
N GLY A 35 -14.66 -3.45 11.49
CA GLY A 35 -15.99 -3.43 10.86
C GLY A 35 -16.00 -4.14 9.52
N MET A 36 -15.34 -5.29 9.41
CA MET A 36 -15.29 -6.12 8.21
C MET A 36 -15.74 -7.55 8.52
N ARG A 37 -16.57 -8.15 7.63
CA ARG A 37 -17.02 -9.54 7.74
C ARG A 37 -17.01 -10.19 6.37
N ILE A 38 -16.32 -11.32 6.26
CA ILE A 38 -16.38 -12.18 5.09
C ILE A 38 -17.61 -13.05 5.21
N VAL A 39 -18.42 -13.09 4.16
CA VAL A 39 -19.61 -13.93 4.05
C VAL A 39 -19.40 -14.93 2.93
N GLU A 40 -19.40 -16.21 3.27
CA GLU A 40 -19.13 -17.29 2.31
C GLU A 40 -20.41 -17.77 1.62
N GLN A 41 -21.57 -17.59 2.24
CA GLN A 41 -22.85 -18.06 1.73
C GLN A 41 -24.02 -17.16 2.19
N SER A 42 -25.10 -17.14 1.41
CA SER A 42 -26.25 -16.27 1.64
C SER A 42 -26.92 -16.47 3.01
N SER A 43 -26.94 -17.71 3.53
CA SER A 43 -27.54 -18.02 4.84
C SER A 43 -26.91 -17.27 6.01
N ASP A 44 -25.64 -16.91 5.92
CA ASP A 44 -24.89 -16.30 7.01
C ASP A 44 -24.88 -14.77 6.92
N PHE A 45 -25.41 -14.22 5.82
CA PHE A 45 -25.29 -12.80 5.50
C PHE A 45 -25.88 -11.89 6.58
N ILE A 46 -27.12 -12.15 7.02
CA ILE A 46 -27.84 -11.28 7.97
C ILE A 46 -27.14 -11.24 9.33
N ASP A 47 -26.73 -12.39 9.86
CA ASP A 47 -26.05 -12.46 11.17
C ASP A 47 -24.70 -11.74 11.13
N LEU A 48 -23.95 -11.89 10.04
CA LEU A 48 -22.65 -11.22 9.83
C LEU A 48 -22.82 -9.72 9.56
N LEU A 49 -23.89 -9.30 8.86
CA LEU A 49 -24.25 -7.91 8.68
C LEU A 49 -24.52 -7.23 10.03
N ASP A 50 -25.32 -7.84 10.88
CA ASP A 50 -25.64 -7.32 12.21
C ASP A 50 -24.40 -7.24 13.10
N SER A 51 -23.52 -8.23 13.00
CA SER A 51 -22.22 -8.21 13.69
C SER A 51 -21.33 -7.06 13.22
N CYS A 52 -21.25 -6.83 11.89
CA CYS A 52 -20.50 -5.75 11.29
C CYS A 52 -21.03 -4.38 11.74
N ARG A 53 -22.34 -4.18 11.72
CA ARG A 53 -22.99 -2.93 12.13
C ARG A 53 -22.78 -2.59 13.60
N ARG A 54 -22.87 -3.57 14.50
CA ARG A 54 -22.57 -3.36 15.93
C ARG A 54 -21.14 -2.88 16.16
N GLU A 55 -20.19 -3.45 15.45
CA GLU A 55 -18.80 -3.00 15.52
C GLU A 55 -18.63 -1.61 14.91
N ALA A 56 -19.26 -1.35 13.76
CA ALA A 56 -19.19 -0.08 13.05
C ALA A 56 -19.74 1.08 13.89
N ILE A 57 -20.91 0.92 14.49
CA ILE A 57 -21.49 1.95 15.35
C ILE A 57 -20.62 2.23 16.58
N THR A 58 -20.04 1.18 17.18
CA THR A 58 -19.20 1.32 18.38
C THR A 58 -17.87 1.99 18.07
N SER A 59 -17.28 1.67 16.91
CA SER A 59 -15.94 2.14 16.54
C SER A 59 -15.94 3.48 15.79
N PHE A 60 -16.99 3.75 15.01
CA PHE A 60 -17.03 4.87 14.05
C PHE A 60 -18.28 5.76 14.19
N GLY A 61 -19.26 5.37 15.02
CA GLY A 61 -20.49 6.13 15.19
C GLY A 61 -21.45 6.06 13.99
N ASN A 62 -21.19 5.18 13.03
CA ASN A 62 -21.98 4.99 11.81
C ASN A 62 -22.10 3.49 11.50
N ASP A 63 -23.31 3.00 11.23
CA ASP A 63 -23.61 1.60 10.95
C ASP A 63 -23.81 1.29 9.45
N GLN A 64 -23.64 2.29 8.58
CA GLN A 64 -23.70 2.07 7.14
C GLN A 64 -22.59 1.15 6.67
N VAL A 65 -22.92 0.26 5.74
CA VAL A 65 -21.97 -0.73 5.20
C VAL A 65 -21.94 -0.70 3.69
N LEU A 66 -20.82 -1.19 3.16
CA LEU A 66 -20.61 -1.53 1.75
C LEU A 66 -20.63 -3.05 1.62
N VAL A 67 -21.02 -3.57 0.45
CA VAL A 67 -20.93 -5.00 0.13
C VAL A 67 -20.07 -5.15 -1.11
N GLU A 68 -18.94 -5.83 -0.96
CA GLU A 68 -17.95 -5.97 -2.03
C GLU A 68 -17.68 -7.43 -2.34
N LYS A 69 -17.23 -7.73 -3.58
CA LYS A 69 -16.72 -9.05 -3.90
C LYS A 69 -15.48 -9.32 -3.08
N TYR A 70 -15.42 -10.47 -2.41
CA TYR A 70 -14.21 -10.90 -1.73
C TYR A 70 -13.31 -11.66 -2.71
N ALA A 71 -12.09 -11.17 -2.89
CA ALA A 71 -11.10 -11.79 -3.73
C ALA A 71 -10.37 -12.91 -2.99
N LEU A 72 -10.31 -14.10 -3.61
CA LEU A 72 -9.53 -15.22 -3.08
C LEU A 72 -8.06 -15.07 -3.50
N LYS A 73 -7.13 -15.23 -2.55
CA LYS A 73 -5.68 -15.08 -2.78
C LYS A 73 -5.32 -13.74 -3.48
N PRO A 74 -5.78 -12.61 -2.93
CA PRO A 74 -5.51 -11.31 -3.52
C PRO A 74 -4.03 -10.96 -3.40
N ARG A 75 -3.52 -10.22 -4.40
CA ARG A 75 -2.30 -9.44 -4.24
C ARG A 75 -2.69 -7.99 -3.97
N HIS A 76 -1.89 -7.33 -3.15
CA HIS A 76 -1.98 -5.90 -2.92
C HIS A 76 -0.95 -5.23 -3.82
N ILE A 77 -1.42 -4.65 -4.91
CA ILE A 77 -0.58 -3.90 -5.84
C ILE A 77 -1.04 -2.45 -5.84
N GLU A 78 -0.11 -1.54 -5.84
CA GLU A 78 -0.40 -0.12 -5.74
C GLU A 78 0.40 0.69 -6.75
N ILE A 79 -0.12 1.84 -7.14
CA ILE A 79 0.51 2.76 -8.08
C ILE A 79 0.89 4.05 -7.37
N GLN A 80 2.18 4.40 -7.41
CA GLN A 80 2.63 5.71 -6.99
C GLN A 80 2.18 6.76 -8.00
N VAL A 81 1.39 7.74 -7.57
CA VAL A 81 0.99 8.89 -8.40
C VAL A 81 1.59 10.18 -7.87
N PHE A 82 1.72 11.15 -8.75
CA PHE A 82 2.11 12.51 -8.39
C PHE A 82 1.36 13.51 -9.26
N GLY A 83 0.78 14.54 -8.63
CA GLY A 83 0.11 15.66 -9.30
C GLY A 83 0.72 16.98 -8.91
N ASP A 84 0.66 17.98 -9.81
CA ASP A 84 1.05 19.36 -9.53
C ASP A 84 -0.15 20.33 -9.64
N THR A 85 0.09 21.60 -9.30
CA THR A 85 -0.91 22.67 -9.39
C THR A 85 -1.17 23.15 -10.82
N HIS A 86 -0.45 22.62 -11.81
CA HIS A 86 -0.57 22.97 -13.23
C HIS A 86 -1.42 21.95 -14.00
N GLY A 87 -1.95 20.92 -13.32
CA GLY A 87 -2.78 19.88 -13.92
C GLY A 87 -1.99 18.74 -14.55
N ASN A 88 -0.68 18.66 -14.29
CA ASN A 88 0.13 17.53 -14.72
C ASN A 88 0.01 16.39 -13.72
N TYR A 89 -0.09 15.16 -14.23
CA TYR A 89 -0.14 13.94 -13.44
C TYR A 89 0.76 12.90 -14.06
N VAL A 90 1.53 12.21 -13.22
CA VAL A 90 2.35 11.06 -13.61
C VAL A 90 2.15 9.90 -12.65
N HIS A 91 2.42 8.69 -13.11
CA HIS A 91 2.61 7.54 -12.22
C HIS A 91 4.06 7.05 -12.26
N LEU A 92 4.56 6.60 -11.12
CA LEU A 92 5.92 6.08 -10.96
C LEU A 92 5.88 4.56 -10.77
N PHE A 93 5.09 3.91 -11.59
CA PHE A 93 4.91 2.47 -11.67
C PHE A 93 4.29 1.85 -10.41
N GLU A 94 4.20 0.52 -10.43
CA GLU A 94 3.58 -0.27 -9.38
C GLU A 94 4.59 -0.79 -8.36
N ARG A 95 4.05 -1.01 -7.15
CA ARG A 95 4.68 -1.77 -6.07
C ARG A 95 3.80 -2.96 -5.71
N ASP A 96 4.40 -4.08 -5.34
CA ASP A 96 3.74 -5.19 -4.68
C ASP A 96 3.94 -5.10 -3.18
N CYS A 97 2.85 -5.02 -2.45
CA CYS A 97 2.82 -4.94 -1.00
C CYS A 97 2.04 -6.11 -0.38
N SER A 98 2.05 -7.27 -1.04
CA SER A 98 1.26 -8.44 -0.64
C SER A 98 1.80 -9.15 0.59
N VAL A 99 3.09 -9.00 0.92
CA VAL A 99 3.68 -9.59 2.11
C VAL A 99 3.32 -8.75 3.33
N GLN A 100 2.28 -9.18 4.00
CA GLN A 100 1.68 -8.46 5.13
C GLN A 100 1.49 -9.37 6.33
N ARG A 101 1.49 -8.77 7.52
CA ARG A 101 1.11 -9.41 8.76
C ARG A 101 -0.03 -8.61 9.41
N ARG A 102 -1.21 -9.22 9.57
CA ARG A 102 -2.40 -8.54 10.15
C ARG A 102 -2.70 -7.20 9.47
N HIS A 103 -2.65 -7.17 8.12
CA HIS A 103 -2.85 -5.99 7.27
C HIS A 103 -1.74 -4.92 7.37
N GLN A 104 -0.64 -5.19 8.07
CA GLN A 104 0.55 -4.34 8.07
C GLN A 104 1.53 -4.85 7.01
N LYS A 105 1.94 -3.99 6.09
CA LYS A 105 2.98 -4.28 5.09
C LYS A 105 4.29 -4.59 5.80
N VAL A 106 5.04 -5.59 5.33
CA VAL A 106 6.31 -6.04 5.92
C VAL A 106 7.44 -6.01 4.89
N LEU A 107 7.13 -6.49 3.68
CA LEU A 107 8.02 -6.42 2.53
C LEU A 107 7.27 -5.79 1.35
N GLU A 108 7.95 -4.89 0.66
CA GLU A 108 7.45 -4.23 -0.54
C GLU A 108 8.49 -4.37 -1.67
N GLU A 109 8.03 -4.59 -2.89
CA GLU A 109 8.92 -4.68 -4.04
C GLU A 109 8.38 -3.90 -5.25
N ALA A 110 9.30 -3.39 -6.06
CA ALA A 110 9.01 -2.72 -7.32
C ALA A 110 10.03 -3.12 -8.40
N PRO A 111 9.56 -3.36 -9.64
CA PRO A 111 8.16 -3.48 -10.06
C PRO A 111 7.50 -4.76 -9.52
N ALA A 112 6.17 -4.83 -9.53
CA ALA A 112 5.42 -5.98 -9.04
C ALA A 112 5.64 -7.21 -9.94
N PRO A 113 6.05 -8.37 -9.39
CA PRO A 113 6.30 -9.57 -10.19
C PRO A 113 5.08 -10.02 -10.97
N GLY A 114 5.28 -10.37 -12.25
CA GLY A 114 4.23 -10.90 -13.11
C GLY A 114 3.23 -9.88 -13.64
N VAL A 115 3.35 -8.61 -13.30
CA VAL A 115 2.59 -7.52 -13.93
C VAL A 115 3.23 -7.23 -15.28
N ASP A 116 2.48 -7.47 -16.35
CA ASP A 116 2.91 -7.17 -17.71
C ASP A 116 2.74 -5.69 -18.07
N THR A 117 3.24 -5.28 -19.22
CA THR A 117 3.17 -3.89 -19.67
C THR A 117 1.73 -3.40 -19.84
N ALA A 118 0.84 -4.24 -20.37
CA ALA A 118 -0.55 -3.85 -20.61
C ALA A 118 -1.31 -3.61 -19.29
N MET A 119 -1.11 -4.47 -18.30
CA MET A 119 -1.69 -4.31 -16.96
C MET A 119 -1.10 -3.09 -16.24
N ARG A 120 0.21 -2.88 -16.34
CA ARG A 120 0.89 -1.69 -15.77
C ARG A 120 0.32 -0.41 -16.33
N GLU A 121 0.15 -0.32 -17.65
CA GLU A 121 -0.45 0.85 -18.32
C GLU A 121 -1.91 1.06 -17.89
N ALA A 122 -2.70 -0.01 -17.80
CA ALA A 122 -4.09 0.07 -17.39
C ALA A 122 -4.23 0.53 -15.93
N MET A 123 -3.42 -0.02 -15.02
CA MET A 123 -3.41 0.39 -13.61
C MET A 123 -2.88 1.82 -13.45
N GLY A 124 -1.80 2.19 -14.16
CA GLY A 124 -1.24 3.54 -14.14
C GLY A 124 -2.25 4.59 -14.62
N THR A 125 -2.95 4.30 -15.73
CA THR A 125 -4.02 5.16 -16.25
C THR A 125 -5.14 5.32 -15.22
N ALA A 126 -5.64 4.22 -14.65
CA ALA A 126 -6.70 4.26 -13.66
C ALA A 126 -6.29 5.06 -12.41
N ALA A 127 -5.04 4.96 -11.99
CA ALA A 127 -4.51 5.70 -10.86
C ALA A 127 -4.40 7.21 -11.14
N ILE A 128 -3.94 7.60 -12.33
CA ILE A 128 -3.90 9.01 -12.77
C ILE A 128 -5.31 9.58 -12.86
N GLU A 129 -6.26 8.83 -13.40
CA GLU A 129 -7.66 9.29 -13.49
C GLU A 129 -8.30 9.46 -12.12
N ALA A 130 -8.02 8.56 -11.17
CA ALA A 130 -8.47 8.71 -9.78
C ALA A 130 -7.91 9.98 -9.13
N ALA A 131 -6.61 10.25 -9.30
CA ALA A 131 -5.97 11.46 -8.78
C ALA A 131 -6.53 12.74 -9.43
N ARG A 132 -6.75 12.70 -10.75
CA ARG A 132 -7.30 13.84 -11.52
C ARG A 132 -8.75 14.13 -11.12
N ALA A 133 -9.55 13.12 -10.83
CA ALA A 133 -10.95 13.29 -10.47
C ALA A 133 -11.17 14.11 -9.18
N VAL A 134 -10.13 14.21 -8.35
CA VAL A 134 -10.13 14.95 -7.08
C VAL A 134 -9.14 16.12 -7.06
N ASP A 135 -8.61 16.52 -8.23
CA ASP A 135 -7.60 17.57 -8.38
C ASP A 135 -6.43 17.41 -7.40
N TYR A 136 -5.95 16.16 -7.25
CA TYR A 136 -4.93 15.82 -6.26
C TYR A 136 -3.58 16.45 -6.58
N VAL A 137 -2.94 17.06 -5.56
CA VAL A 137 -1.62 17.67 -5.67
C VAL A 137 -0.67 17.03 -4.65
N GLY A 138 0.53 16.66 -5.08
CA GLY A 138 1.57 16.01 -4.28
C GLY A 138 1.69 14.52 -4.56
N ALA A 139 2.50 13.86 -3.71
CA ALA A 139 2.69 12.42 -3.74
C ALA A 139 1.47 11.68 -3.17
N GLY A 140 0.90 10.75 -3.91
CA GLY A 140 -0.19 9.90 -3.47
C GLY A 140 -0.02 8.47 -3.99
N THR A 141 -0.80 7.55 -3.47
CA THR A 141 -0.78 6.16 -3.89
C THR A 141 -2.20 5.66 -4.09
N VAL A 142 -2.45 5.01 -5.21
CA VAL A 142 -3.71 4.33 -5.48
C VAL A 142 -3.50 2.84 -5.30
N GLU A 143 -4.23 2.25 -4.36
CA GLU A 143 -4.15 0.84 -3.99
C GLU A 143 -5.19 0.02 -4.74
N PHE A 144 -4.77 -1.16 -5.20
CA PHE A 144 -5.61 -2.10 -5.92
C PHE A 144 -5.51 -3.50 -5.30
N ILE A 145 -6.64 -4.19 -5.30
CA ILE A 145 -6.67 -5.65 -5.12
C ILE A 145 -6.54 -6.29 -6.48
N VAL A 146 -5.54 -7.15 -6.63
CA VAL A 146 -5.32 -7.92 -7.86
C VAL A 146 -5.67 -9.37 -7.60
N GLU A 147 -6.68 -9.86 -8.31
CA GLU A 147 -7.05 -11.28 -8.30
C GLU A 147 -6.26 -12.00 -9.39
N GLN A 148 -5.41 -12.93 -8.97
CA GLN A 148 -4.64 -13.77 -9.89
C GLN A 148 -5.42 -15.06 -10.19
N ARG A 149 -5.70 -15.32 -11.46
CA ARG A 149 -6.27 -16.55 -11.99
C ARG A 149 -5.21 -17.28 -12.82
N GLU A 150 -5.50 -18.52 -13.25
CA GLU A 150 -4.53 -19.33 -14.01
C GLU A 150 -3.98 -18.61 -15.25
N ASP A 151 -4.84 -17.93 -16.01
CA ASP A 151 -4.48 -17.29 -17.28
C ASP A 151 -4.71 -15.76 -17.31
N SER A 152 -5.04 -15.13 -16.20
CA SER A 152 -5.36 -13.70 -16.15
C SER A 152 -5.15 -13.07 -14.79
N MET A 153 -4.90 -11.78 -14.79
CA MET A 153 -4.95 -10.93 -13.60
C MET A 153 -6.02 -9.85 -13.80
N ASN A 154 -6.87 -9.67 -12.79
CA ASN A 154 -7.84 -8.58 -12.76
C ASN A 154 -7.54 -7.68 -11.57
N PHE A 155 -7.61 -6.38 -11.75
CA PHE A 155 -7.41 -5.43 -10.67
C PHE A 155 -8.70 -4.67 -10.36
N TYR A 156 -8.85 -4.32 -9.09
CA TYR A 156 -9.99 -3.59 -8.57
C TYR A 156 -9.48 -2.48 -7.65
N PHE A 157 -10.00 -1.27 -7.84
CA PHE A 157 -9.68 -0.13 -6.98
C PHE A 157 -10.06 -0.45 -5.52
N MET A 158 -9.17 -0.13 -4.61
CA MET A 158 -9.39 -0.31 -3.17
C MET A 158 -9.53 1.04 -2.46
N GLU A 159 -8.47 1.84 -2.49
CA GLU A 159 -8.45 3.16 -1.89
C GLU A 159 -7.34 4.04 -2.47
N MET A 160 -7.36 5.34 -2.13
CA MET A 160 -6.27 6.26 -2.41
C MET A 160 -5.69 6.79 -1.10
N ASN A 161 -4.40 6.63 -0.93
CA ASN A 161 -3.65 7.23 0.17
C ASN A 161 -3.10 8.58 -0.27
N THR A 162 -3.65 9.67 0.33
CA THR A 162 -3.33 11.06 -0.02
C THR A 162 -2.12 11.57 0.75
N ARG A 163 -1.03 10.83 0.70
CA ARG A 163 0.24 11.10 1.38
C ARG A 163 1.38 10.31 0.77
N LEU A 164 2.60 10.72 1.03
CA LEU A 164 3.76 9.87 0.79
C LEU A 164 3.70 8.64 1.71
N GLN A 165 3.97 7.47 1.17
CA GLN A 165 3.93 6.21 1.92
C GLN A 165 5.32 5.78 2.38
N VAL A 166 5.37 4.85 3.36
CA VAL A 166 6.59 4.30 3.92
C VAL A 166 7.45 3.66 2.83
N GLU A 167 6.82 2.94 1.92
CA GLU A 167 7.40 2.12 0.85
C GLU A 167 7.78 2.90 -0.42
N HIS A 168 7.74 4.24 -0.41
CA HIS A 168 8.16 5.06 -1.55
C HIS A 168 9.60 4.80 -2.03
N PRO A 169 10.56 4.37 -1.17
CA PRO A 169 11.93 4.17 -1.59
C PRO A 169 12.11 3.14 -2.70
N VAL A 170 11.25 2.11 -2.80
CA VAL A 170 11.37 1.14 -3.90
C VAL A 170 10.99 1.76 -5.25
N SER A 171 10.03 2.72 -5.26
CA SER A 171 9.70 3.48 -6.48
C SER A 171 10.82 4.46 -6.84
N GLU A 172 11.43 5.13 -5.87
CA GLU A 172 12.60 6.00 -6.08
C GLU A 172 13.76 5.20 -6.66
N ALA A 173 14.05 4.01 -6.11
CA ALA A 173 15.14 3.17 -6.54
C ALA A 173 15.03 2.72 -8.00
N ILE A 174 13.84 2.35 -8.47
CA ILE A 174 13.62 1.89 -9.85
C ILE A 174 13.47 3.04 -10.86
N THR A 175 13.16 4.27 -10.42
CA THR A 175 12.93 5.42 -11.30
C THR A 175 14.03 6.46 -11.28
N GLY A 176 14.93 6.42 -10.28
CA GLY A 176 16.00 7.38 -10.10
C GLY A 176 15.51 8.79 -9.77
N VAL A 177 14.35 8.92 -9.10
CA VAL A 177 13.80 10.22 -8.65
C VAL A 177 13.74 10.29 -7.14
N ASP A 178 13.73 11.51 -6.59
CA ASP A 178 13.51 11.80 -5.17
C ASP A 178 12.08 12.38 -5.00
N LEU A 179 11.17 11.59 -4.43
CA LEU A 179 9.78 11.99 -4.26
C LEU A 179 9.61 13.05 -3.16
N VAL A 180 10.52 13.12 -2.21
CA VAL A 180 10.51 14.17 -1.17
C VAL A 180 10.93 15.51 -1.78
N GLU A 181 11.97 15.52 -2.62
CA GLU A 181 12.34 16.70 -3.39
C GLU A 181 11.17 17.16 -4.27
N TRP A 182 10.51 16.24 -4.98
CA TRP A 182 9.36 16.58 -5.82
C TRP A 182 8.20 17.21 -5.01
N GLN A 183 7.95 16.72 -3.79
CA GLN A 183 6.95 17.33 -2.90
C GLN A 183 7.29 18.78 -2.57
N LEU A 184 8.58 19.07 -2.30
CA LEU A 184 9.04 20.44 -2.00
C LEU A 184 8.93 21.35 -3.23
N LEU A 185 9.32 20.87 -4.41
CA LEU A 185 9.23 21.63 -5.67
C LEU A 185 7.77 21.95 -6.02
N VAL A 186 6.87 20.97 -5.96
CA VAL A 186 5.46 21.16 -6.24
C VAL A 186 4.79 22.06 -5.20
N ALA A 187 5.13 21.93 -3.92
CA ALA A 187 4.65 22.82 -2.88
C ALA A 187 5.13 24.27 -3.06
N ALA A 188 6.30 24.46 -3.70
CA ALA A 188 6.81 25.77 -4.10
C ALA A 188 6.15 26.29 -5.39
N GLY A 189 5.15 25.60 -5.95
CA GLY A 189 4.43 26.01 -7.15
C GLY A 189 5.12 25.66 -8.46
N GLN A 190 6.16 24.82 -8.44
CA GLN A 190 6.82 24.37 -9.66
C GLN A 190 6.04 23.23 -10.33
N PRO A 191 6.13 23.07 -11.66
CA PRO A 191 5.59 21.92 -12.36
C PRO A 191 6.37 20.65 -11.96
N LEU A 192 5.78 19.48 -12.26
CA LEU A 192 6.47 18.19 -12.11
C LEU A 192 7.81 18.21 -12.87
N PRO A 193 8.89 17.72 -12.23
CA PRO A 193 10.23 17.73 -12.84
C PRO A 193 10.40 16.85 -14.08
N LYS A 194 9.51 15.83 -14.25
CA LYS A 194 9.53 14.92 -15.40
C LYS A 194 8.11 14.68 -15.91
N ALA A 195 8.00 14.53 -17.23
CA ALA A 195 6.81 14.01 -17.89
C ALA A 195 6.76 12.47 -17.80
N GLN A 196 5.61 11.85 -18.10
CA GLN A 196 5.44 10.40 -18.01
C GLN A 196 6.42 9.63 -18.90
N GLU A 197 6.70 10.17 -20.08
CA GLU A 197 7.58 9.56 -21.08
C GLU A 197 9.07 9.57 -20.69
N GLU A 198 9.43 10.38 -19.70
CA GLU A 198 10.80 10.47 -19.16
C GLU A 198 11.02 9.53 -17.97
N LEU A 199 9.95 8.87 -17.51
CA LEU A 199 10.00 7.89 -16.44
C LEU A 199 10.19 6.47 -17.01
N ALA A 200 11.14 5.74 -16.46
CA ALA A 200 11.42 4.36 -16.86
C ALA A 200 11.74 3.50 -15.64
N VAL A 201 11.41 2.22 -15.73
CA VAL A 201 11.78 1.21 -14.72
C VAL A 201 13.22 0.76 -14.99
N ASN A 202 14.07 0.86 -13.98
CA ASN A 202 15.43 0.36 -14.00
C ASN A 202 15.66 -0.64 -12.86
N GLY A 203 15.92 -1.89 -13.19
CA GLY A 203 16.18 -2.95 -12.22
C GLY A 203 14.97 -3.34 -11.37
N HIS A 204 15.26 -3.75 -10.15
CA HIS A 204 14.29 -4.22 -9.17
C HIS A 204 14.72 -3.80 -7.76
N ALA A 205 13.79 -3.31 -6.97
CA ALA A 205 14.04 -2.90 -5.59
C ALA A 205 13.12 -3.65 -4.62
N ILE A 206 13.63 -3.93 -3.43
CA ILE A 206 12.88 -4.55 -2.34
C ILE A 206 13.14 -3.77 -1.06
N GLU A 207 12.08 -3.46 -0.34
CA GLU A 207 12.13 -2.84 1.00
C GLU A 207 11.70 -3.87 2.04
N ALA A 208 12.41 -3.89 3.17
CA ALA A 208 12.02 -4.63 4.37
C ALA A 208 11.87 -3.67 5.54
N ARG A 209 10.72 -3.73 6.22
CA ARG A 209 10.50 -2.97 7.46
C ARG A 209 11.16 -3.66 8.63
N ILE A 210 12.00 -2.95 9.35
CA ILE A 210 12.68 -3.44 10.55
C ILE A 210 11.89 -2.97 11.77
N CYS A 211 11.29 -3.92 12.48
CA CYS A 211 10.40 -3.62 13.60
C CYS A 211 10.99 -4.15 14.92
N ALA A 212 10.94 -3.33 15.97
CA ALA A 212 11.27 -3.74 17.33
C ALA A 212 10.07 -4.49 17.94
N GLU A 213 9.92 -5.77 17.60
CA GLU A 213 8.82 -6.64 17.99
C GLU A 213 9.33 -7.99 18.46
N ASN A 214 8.58 -8.66 19.32
CA ASN A 214 8.90 -10.01 19.80
C ASN A 214 8.03 -11.05 19.09
N PRO A 215 8.58 -11.85 18.15
CA PRO A 215 7.83 -12.88 17.44
C PRO A 215 7.27 -13.97 18.37
N ASP A 216 7.96 -14.29 19.46
CA ASP A 216 7.53 -15.31 20.43
C ASP A 216 6.36 -14.84 21.31
N ASN A 217 6.07 -13.55 21.29
CA ASN A 217 4.96 -12.95 22.03
C ASN A 217 4.02 -12.19 21.09
N ASP A 218 3.47 -12.89 20.09
CA ASP A 218 2.50 -12.35 19.13
C ASP A 218 2.90 -11.05 18.45
N PHE A 219 4.22 -10.82 18.28
CA PHE A 219 4.79 -9.61 17.72
C PHE A 219 4.39 -8.33 18.47
N LEU A 220 4.22 -8.42 19.77
CA LEU A 220 4.07 -7.23 20.59
C LEU A 220 5.35 -6.39 20.57
N PRO A 221 5.23 -5.04 20.68
CA PRO A 221 6.39 -4.17 20.71
C PRO A 221 7.41 -4.60 21.77
N ALA A 222 8.66 -4.75 21.36
CA ALA A 222 9.79 -5.04 22.25
C ALA A 222 10.38 -3.69 22.71
N THR A 223 9.93 -3.23 23.88
CA THR A 223 10.40 -1.96 24.47
C THR A 223 11.70 -2.15 25.25
N GLY A 224 12.51 -1.12 25.33
CA GLY A 224 13.78 -1.12 26.06
C GLY A 224 14.88 -0.36 25.35
N THR A 225 16.11 -0.49 25.85
CA THR A 225 17.27 0.19 25.28
C THR A 225 17.87 -0.62 24.13
N LEU A 226 18.11 0.02 23.00
CA LEU A 226 18.78 -0.54 21.84
C LEU A 226 20.30 -0.52 22.07
N PHE A 227 20.83 -1.54 22.73
CA PHE A 227 22.24 -1.59 23.13
C PHE A 227 23.19 -1.70 21.94
N THR A 228 22.79 -2.43 20.90
CA THR A 228 23.59 -2.63 19.69
C THR A 228 22.73 -2.37 18.46
N TYR A 229 23.22 -1.51 17.59
CA TYR A 229 22.63 -1.23 16.28
C TYR A 229 23.75 -1.05 15.26
N GLN A 230 24.03 -2.12 14.51
CA GLN A 230 25.05 -2.14 13.48
C GLN A 230 24.40 -2.31 12.11
N LYS A 231 24.80 -1.48 11.17
CA LYS A 231 24.27 -1.46 9.80
C LYS A 231 25.37 -1.89 8.82
N PRO A 232 25.00 -2.56 7.71
CA PRO A 232 25.94 -2.74 6.60
C PRO A 232 26.34 -1.39 6.00
N GLU A 233 27.30 -1.38 5.08
CA GLU A 233 27.57 -0.19 4.27
C GLU A 233 26.30 0.18 3.48
N HIS A 234 25.88 1.42 3.56
CA HIS A 234 24.62 1.90 3.04
C HIS A 234 24.66 3.38 2.67
N SER A 235 23.76 3.78 1.79
CA SER A 235 23.35 5.17 1.60
C SER A 235 22.14 5.52 2.47
N THR A 236 21.84 6.81 2.56
CA THR A 236 20.66 7.31 3.28
C THR A 236 19.88 8.23 2.32
N PHE A 237 18.57 8.06 2.26
CA PHE A 237 17.59 8.78 1.43
C PHE A 237 17.64 8.52 -0.07
N VAL A 238 18.78 8.24 -0.66
CA VAL A 238 18.92 7.90 -2.08
C VAL A 238 19.76 6.65 -2.26
N ILE A 239 19.57 5.92 -3.34
CA ILE A 239 20.51 4.89 -3.78
C ILE A 239 21.51 5.60 -4.70
N ASP A 240 22.75 5.69 -4.24
CA ASP A 240 23.83 6.39 -4.96
C ASP A 240 24.29 5.56 -6.17
N GLU A 241 24.40 6.18 -7.34
CA GLU A 241 24.92 5.54 -8.56
C GLU A 241 26.36 5.04 -8.42
N ASN A 242 27.13 5.62 -7.49
CA ASN A 242 28.53 5.27 -7.21
C ASN A 242 28.72 4.55 -5.87
N GLY A 243 27.63 4.32 -5.14
CA GLY A 243 27.63 3.78 -3.78
C GLY A 243 27.14 2.35 -3.67
N THR A 244 26.65 2.06 -2.51
CA THR A 244 26.04 0.78 -2.20
C THR A 244 24.63 0.73 -2.77
N ASP A 245 24.27 -0.36 -3.43
CA ASP A 245 22.88 -0.63 -3.82
C ASP A 245 21.98 -0.95 -2.59
N VAL A 246 22.39 -0.48 -1.41
CA VAL A 246 21.70 -0.65 -0.13
C VAL A 246 21.43 0.73 0.44
N ARG A 247 20.18 1.00 0.77
CA ARG A 247 19.73 2.19 1.47
C ARG A 247 19.11 1.80 2.81
N ILE A 248 19.41 2.58 3.86
CA ILE A 248 18.77 2.42 5.17
C ILE A 248 18.23 3.77 5.60
N ASP A 249 16.92 3.83 5.78
CA ASP A 249 16.23 4.96 6.39
C ASP A 249 15.83 4.56 7.81
N ASP A 250 16.44 5.18 8.82
CA ASP A 250 16.21 4.84 10.22
C ASP A 250 15.93 6.07 11.08
N GLY A 251 15.23 5.83 12.19
CA GLY A 251 14.92 6.85 13.19
C GLY A 251 15.58 6.59 14.54
N VAL A 252 16.53 5.66 14.63
CA VAL A 252 17.14 5.21 15.90
C VAL A 252 18.66 5.08 15.80
N ARG A 253 19.32 5.08 16.96
CA ARG A 253 20.76 4.82 17.14
C ARG A 253 20.98 3.86 18.31
N ALA A 254 22.18 3.29 18.39
CA ALA A 254 22.59 2.57 19.58
C ALA A 254 22.50 3.50 20.82
N GLY A 255 21.87 3.01 21.87
CA GLY A 255 21.58 3.74 23.10
C GLY A 255 20.18 4.36 23.18
N ASP A 256 19.44 4.45 22.08
CA ASP A 256 18.06 4.97 22.09
C ASP A 256 17.11 3.98 22.79
N VAL A 257 16.02 4.53 23.33
CA VAL A 257 14.97 3.77 24.01
C VAL A 257 13.79 3.55 23.08
N ILE A 258 13.47 2.30 22.80
CA ILE A 258 12.25 1.93 22.10
C ILE A 258 11.08 2.04 23.09
N SER A 259 10.14 2.88 22.77
CA SER A 259 9.01 3.21 23.63
C SER A 259 7.70 2.60 23.11
N PRO A 260 6.71 2.31 23.97
CA PRO A 260 5.41 1.80 23.55
C PRO A 260 4.48 2.88 22.97
N PHE A 261 4.93 4.15 22.93
CA PHE A 261 4.12 5.30 22.51
C PHE A 261 4.23 5.62 21.02
N TYR A 262 5.17 4.98 20.32
CA TYR A 262 5.40 5.12 18.89
C TYR A 262 5.28 3.77 18.18
N ASP A 263 5.22 3.81 16.85
CA ASP A 263 5.26 2.61 16.02
C ASP A 263 6.51 1.78 16.31
N SER A 264 6.38 0.47 16.24
CA SER A 264 7.49 -0.47 16.44
C SER A 264 8.53 -0.45 15.33
N MET A 265 8.20 0.10 14.15
CA MET A 265 9.12 0.21 13.02
C MET A 265 10.24 1.20 13.35
N ILE A 266 11.47 0.72 13.34
CA ILE A 266 12.67 1.50 13.69
C ILE A 266 13.52 1.88 12.49
N ALA A 267 13.42 1.10 11.41
CA ALA A 267 14.16 1.35 10.17
C ALA A 267 13.48 0.68 8.98
N LYS A 268 13.91 1.07 7.78
CA LYS A 268 13.64 0.42 6.51
C LYS A 268 14.97 0.07 5.87
N LEU A 269 15.09 -1.18 5.42
CA LEU A 269 16.20 -1.66 4.60
C LEU A 269 15.71 -1.78 3.17
N ILE A 270 16.33 -1.05 2.25
CA ILE A 270 16.00 -1.05 0.83
C ILE A 270 17.22 -1.53 0.05
N VAL A 271 17.00 -2.48 -0.85
CA VAL A 271 18.02 -2.98 -1.77
C VAL A 271 17.58 -2.78 -3.21
N HIS A 272 18.55 -2.48 -4.08
CA HIS A 272 18.33 -2.39 -5.52
C HIS A 272 19.32 -3.27 -6.27
N ALA A 273 18.87 -3.86 -7.38
CA ALA A 273 19.72 -4.68 -8.25
C ALA A 273 19.14 -4.72 -9.68
N PRO A 274 19.93 -5.16 -10.68
CA PRO A 274 19.46 -5.26 -12.06
C PRO A 274 18.30 -6.24 -12.26
N THR A 275 18.17 -7.26 -11.43
CA THR A 275 17.08 -8.24 -11.48
C THR A 275 16.52 -8.53 -10.09
N ARG A 276 15.30 -9.09 -10.04
CA ARG A 276 14.64 -9.49 -8.79
C ARG A 276 15.46 -10.51 -8.00
N GLU A 277 16.02 -11.51 -8.69
CA GLU A 277 16.85 -12.56 -8.06
C GLU A 277 18.08 -11.96 -7.38
N HIS A 278 18.72 -10.98 -8.03
CA HIS A 278 19.86 -10.28 -7.43
C HIS A 278 19.44 -9.38 -6.26
N ALA A 279 18.28 -8.72 -6.35
CA ALA A 279 17.75 -7.94 -5.23
C ALA A 279 17.41 -8.83 -4.02
N LEU A 280 16.78 -9.99 -4.24
CA LEU A 280 16.50 -10.98 -3.19
C LEU A 280 17.76 -11.55 -2.56
N ALA A 281 18.81 -11.79 -3.36
CA ALA A 281 20.08 -12.30 -2.84
C ALA A 281 20.85 -11.24 -2.03
N LYS A 282 20.56 -9.96 -2.27
CA LYS A 282 21.19 -8.83 -1.59
C LYS A 282 20.46 -8.48 -0.28
N LEU A 283 19.15 -8.67 -0.21
CA LEU A 283 18.34 -8.47 0.98
C LEU A 283 18.69 -9.48 2.09
#